data_62511354e1722680a8ef034c9240279b
#
_entry.id   62511354e1722680a8ef034c9240279b
#
_cell.length_a   1.000
_cell.length_b   1.000
_cell.length_c   1.000
_cell.angle_alpha   90.00
_cell.angle_beta   90.00
_cell.angle_gamma   90.00
#
_symmetry.space_group_name_H-M   'P 1'
#
loop_
_entity.id
_entity.type
_entity.pdbx_description
1 polymer ?
#
loop_
_entity_poly.entity_id
_entity_poly.type
_entity_poly.pdbx_seq_one_letter_code
_entity_poly.pdbx_strand_id
1 'polypeptide(L)'
;MPTETCNTNQVNLITIDEDHDGQRIDNFLLTLLKGAPRSLIYRLLRKGEVRINKKRAKPVQRLAIGDIVRIAPVTIKEVSDDELIVPTSQSELIQNSILFEDEFYIGVNKPSGMAVHGGSGIKLGLIELLRAMRPQQKFLELVHRLDRDTSGVILVAKKRSALVAVQKLFQGQKAIDKRYLALVHGEWP
;
A
#
# COMPACT_ATOMS: atom_id res chain seq x y z
N MET A 1 -6.97 12.14 -15.79
CA MET A 1 -7.89 12.55 -14.73
C MET A 1 -7.06 13.15 -13.60
N PRO A 2 -7.44 14.29 -13.03
CA PRO A 2 -6.59 14.99 -12.08
C PRO A 2 -6.40 14.17 -10.83
N THR A 3 -5.17 14.08 -10.36
CA THR A 3 -4.81 13.61 -9.03
C THR A 3 -5.57 14.46 -8.01
N GLU A 4 -6.58 13.89 -7.35
CA GLU A 4 -7.26 14.56 -6.23
C GLU A 4 -6.27 14.66 -5.06
N THR A 5 -5.45 15.70 -5.09
CA THR A 5 -4.72 16.14 -3.92
C THR A 5 -5.75 16.76 -2.97
N CYS A 6 -5.94 16.14 -1.82
CA CYS A 6 -6.81 16.68 -0.79
C CYS A 6 -6.27 18.04 -0.34
N ASN A 7 -7.01 19.11 -0.61
CA ASN A 7 -6.66 20.44 -0.09
C ASN A 7 -6.96 20.47 1.42
N THR A 8 -5.92 20.48 2.23
CA THR A 8 -6.02 20.41 3.69
C THR A 8 -6.76 21.62 4.31
N ASN A 9 -6.83 22.73 3.58
CA ASN A 9 -7.46 23.97 4.06
C ASN A 9 -8.93 24.13 3.68
N GLN A 10 -9.52 23.19 2.93
CA GLN A 10 -10.90 23.26 2.45
C GLN A 10 -11.64 21.95 2.71
N VAL A 11 -12.98 22.02 2.61
CA VAL A 11 -13.80 20.81 2.60
C VAL A 11 -13.57 20.08 1.28
N ASN A 12 -13.16 18.82 1.36
CA ASN A 12 -13.02 17.97 0.18
C ASN A 12 -14.23 17.06 0.04
N LEU A 13 -14.73 16.93 -1.20
CA LEU A 13 -15.76 15.97 -1.59
C LEU A 13 -15.14 15.06 -2.64
N ILE A 14 -15.02 13.79 -2.34
CA ILE A 14 -14.36 12.80 -3.18
C ILE A 14 -15.36 11.72 -3.55
N THR A 15 -15.58 11.52 -4.83
CA THR A 15 -16.40 10.43 -5.33
C THR A 15 -15.54 9.17 -5.48
N ILE A 16 -15.99 8.08 -4.90
CA ILE A 16 -15.27 6.81 -4.93
C ILE A 16 -15.40 6.15 -6.30
N ASP A 17 -14.27 5.85 -6.88
CA ASP A 17 -14.11 5.13 -8.14
C ASP A 17 -13.86 3.62 -7.94
N GLU A 18 -13.58 2.92 -9.04
CA GLU A 18 -13.28 1.48 -9.03
C GLU A 18 -12.01 1.14 -8.25
N ASP A 19 -11.04 2.05 -8.22
CA ASP A 19 -9.76 1.84 -7.53
C ASP A 19 -9.92 1.80 -6.00
N HIS A 20 -11.00 2.37 -5.49
CA HIS A 20 -11.28 2.47 -4.05
C HIS A 20 -12.46 1.61 -3.59
N ASP A 21 -13.09 0.88 -4.50
CA ASP A 21 -14.23 0.00 -4.16
C ASP A 21 -13.85 -1.06 -3.13
N GLY A 22 -14.71 -1.25 -2.13
CA GLY A 22 -14.50 -2.19 -1.03
C GLY A 22 -13.36 -1.80 -0.07
N GLN A 23 -12.67 -0.67 -0.26
CA GLN A 23 -11.65 -0.18 0.66
C GLN A 23 -12.28 0.29 1.98
N ARG A 24 -11.61 0.01 3.10
CA ARG A 24 -12.02 0.59 4.38
C ARG A 24 -11.72 2.08 4.39
N ILE A 25 -12.66 2.87 4.94
CA ILE A 25 -12.52 4.33 4.99
C ILE A 25 -11.27 4.79 5.74
N ASP A 26 -10.86 4.10 6.81
CA ASP A 26 -9.65 4.46 7.56
C ASP A 26 -8.38 4.30 6.69
N ASN A 27 -8.29 3.23 5.91
CA ASN A 27 -7.18 3.02 4.98
C ASN A 27 -7.21 4.00 3.80
N PHE A 28 -8.39 4.29 3.26
CA PHE A 28 -8.57 5.31 2.23
C PHE A 28 -8.05 6.67 2.70
N LEU A 29 -8.43 7.09 3.91
CA LEU A 29 -7.98 8.36 4.49
C LEU A 29 -6.47 8.39 4.75
N LEU A 30 -5.86 7.29 5.17
CA LEU A 30 -4.40 7.19 5.35
C LEU A 30 -3.64 7.38 4.04
N THR A 31 -4.18 6.87 2.94
CA THR A 31 -3.58 7.02 1.61
C THR A 31 -3.76 8.44 1.08
N LEU A 32 -4.94 9.02 1.29
CA LEU A 32 -5.30 10.34 0.80
C LEU A 32 -4.60 11.48 1.59
N LEU A 33 -4.60 11.37 2.92
CA LEU A 33 -4.02 12.35 3.84
C LEU A 33 -2.59 11.92 4.19
N LYS A 34 -1.70 11.94 3.20
CA LYS A 34 -0.30 11.56 3.37
C LYS A 34 0.33 12.31 4.56
N GLY A 35 1.10 11.59 5.37
CA GLY A 35 1.72 12.15 6.58
C GLY A 35 0.78 12.29 7.80
N ALA A 36 -0.53 12.07 7.65
CA ALA A 36 -1.45 12.07 8.78
C ALA A 36 -1.25 10.83 9.67
N PRO A 37 -0.97 10.99 10.98
CA PRO A 37 -0.87 9.85 11.87
C PRO A 37 -2.23 9.14 12.03
N ARG A 38 -2.22 7.83 12.25
CA ARG A 38 -3.45 7.04 12.44
C ARG A 38 -4.37 7.62 13.52
N SER A 39 -3.81 8.14 14.60
CA SER A 39 -4.57 8.79 15.68
C SER A 39 -5.44 9.96 15.19
N LEU A 40 -4.91 10.75 14.23
CA LEU A 40 -5.65 11.85 13.60
C LEU A 40 -6.83 11.31 12.78
N ILE A 41 -6.60 10.28 11.95
CA ILE A 41 -7.66 9.67 11.14
C ILE A 41 -8.81 9.17 12.03
N TYR A 42 -8.48 8.42 13.09
CA TYR A 42 -9.52 7.94 14.03
C TYR A 42 -10.22 9.08 14.77
N ARG A 43 -9.52 10.18 15.07
CA ARG A 43 -10.13 11.38 15.67
C ARG A 43 -11.14 12.02 14.73
N LEU A 44 -10.80 12.20 13.43
CA LEU A 44 -11.68 12.77 12.41
C LEU A 44 -12.96 11.95 12.24
N LEU A 45 -12.82 10.63 12.15
CA LEU A 45 -13.95 9.71 12.04
C LEU A 45 -14.83 9.76 13.30
N ARG A 46 -14.22 9.74 14.48
CA ARG A 46 -14.94 9.81 15.77
C ARG A 46 -15.69 11.14 15.96
N LYS A 47 -15.12 12.26 15.52
CA LYS A 47 -15.78 13.58 15.58
C LYS A 47 -16.84 13.76 14.50
N GLY A 48 -16.92 12.89 13.49
CA GLY A 48 -17.82 13.01 12.35
C GLY A 48 -17.41 14.10 11.36
N GLU A 49 -16.11 14.45 11.38
CA GLU A 49 -15.48 15.37 10.42
C GLU A 49 -15.31 14.70 9.04
N VAL A 50 -15.40 13.37 9.00
CA VAL A 50 -15.50 12.55 7.78
C VAL A 50 -16.91 11.97 7.69
N ARG A 51 -17.52 12.11 6.51
CA ARG A 51 -18.85 11.58 6.22
C ARG A 51 -18.90 10.87 4.88
N ILE A 52 -19.68 9.81 4.79
CA ILE A 52 -20.00 9.11 3.53
C ILE A 52 -21.48 9.36 3.24
N ASN A 53 -21.80 9.92 2.08
CA ASN A 53 -23.15 10.24 1.65
C ASN A 53 -23.92 11.04 2.74
N LYS A 54 -23.27 12.06 3.30
CA LYS A 54 -23.76 12.93 4.38
C LYS A 54 -23.90 12.24 5.76
N LYS A 55 -23.76 10.91 5.86
CA LYS A 55 -23.84 10.15 7.11
C LYS A 55 -22.46 10.02 7.77
N ARG A 56 -22.42 9.87 9.10
CA ARG A 56 -21.19 9.67 9.86
C ARG A 56 -20.54 8.34 9.48
N ALA A 57 -19.26 8.36 9.13
CA ALA A 57 -18.49 7.19 8.77
C ALA A 57 -17.96 6.43 10.00
N LYS A 58 -17.98 5.09 9.95
CA LYS A 58 -17.32 4.23 10.94
C LYS A 58 -15.95 3.79 10.40
N PRO A 59 -14.89 3.68 11.24
CA PRO A 59 -13.53 3.38 10.75
C PRO A 59 -13.43 2.14 9.85
N VAL A 60 -14.18 1.10 10.17
CA VAL A 60 -14.17 -0.18 9.42
C VAL A 60 -15.15 -0.20 8.23
N GLN A 61 -15.92 0.87 8.02
CA GLN A 61 -16.88 0.93 6.93
C GLN A 61 -16.16 0.84 5.59
N ARG A 62 -16.70 0.01 4.69
CA ARG A 62 -16.19 -0.13 3.33
C ARG A 62 -16.86 0.87 2.42
N LEU A 63 -16.09 1.41 1.50
CA LEU A 63 -16.52 2.31 0.45
C LEU A 63 -17.10 1.51 -0.71
N ALA A 64 -18.07 2.09 -1.38
CA ALA A 64 -18.63 1.57 -2.63
C ALA A 64 -18.45 2.60 -3.76
N ILE A 65 -18.40 2.11 -5.00
CA ILE A 65 -18.34 2.99 -6.18
C ILE A 65 -19.51 3.98 -6.13
N GLY A 66 -19.22 5.25 -6.39
CA GLY A 66 -20.20 6.33 -6.35
C GLY A 66 -20.47 6.92 -4.96
N ASP A 67 -19.91 6.36 -3.89
CA ASP A 67 -19.97 7.00 -2.58
C ASP A 67 -19.27 8.37 -2.62
N ILE A 68 -19.88 9.36 -1.95
CA ILE A 68 -19.29 10.69 -1.78
C ILE A 68 -18.71 10.79 -0.37
N VAL A 69 -17.39 10.84 -0.29
CA VAL A 69 -16.66 11.03 0.96
C VAL A 69 -16.40 12.53 1.17
N ARG A 70 -17.00 13.10 2.22
CA ARG A 70 -16.73 14.46 2.66
C ARG A 70 -15.69 14.45 3.77
N ILE A 71 -14.65 15.27 3.62
CA ILE A 71 -13.59 15.46 4.61
C ILE A 71 -13.57 16.94 4.99
N ALA A 72 -13.69 17.24 6.29
CA ALA A 72 -13.53 18.60 6.80
C ALA A 72 -12.09 19.09 6.62
N PRO A 73 -11.83 20.41 6.67
CA PRO A 73 -10.48 20.94 6.66
C PRO A 73 -9.63 20.30 7.76
N VAL A 74 -8.42 19.87 7.41
CA VAL A 74 -7.51 19.17 8.33
C VAL A 74 -6.14 19.78 8.25
N THR A 75 -5.62 20.30 9.33
CA THR A 75 -4.23 20.73 9.41
C THR A 75 -3.34 19.49 9.60
N ILE A 76 -2.61 19.12 8.58
CA ILE A 76 -1.57 18.11 8.64
C ILE A 76 -0.25 18.88 8.77
N LYS A 77 0.56 18.57 9.78
CA LYS A 77 1.94 19.04 9.77
C LYS A 77 2.58 18.41 8.53
N GLU A 78 3.04 19.23 7.63
CA GLU A 78 3.86 18.75 6.51
C GLU A 78 5.01 17.94 7.12
N VAL A 79 4.93 16.64 7.02
CA VAL A 79 6.13 15.82 7.07
C VAL A 79 6.80 16.18 5.76
N SER A 80 7.92 16.89 5.84
CA SER A 80 8.78 17.10 4.68
C SER A 80 8.86 15.75 3.97
N ASP A 81 8.35 15.66 2.75
CA ASP A 81 8.78 14.64 1.82
C ASP A 81 10.28 14.94 1.64
N ASP A 82 11.11 14.49 2.61
CA ASP A 82 12.51 14.27 2.31
C ASP A 82 12.45 13.39 1.06
N GLU A 83 12.79 13.97 -0.09
CA GLU A 83 12.90 13.21 -1.32
C GLU A 83 13.69 11.98 -0.94
N LEU A 84 13.02 10.82 -0.96
CA LEU A 84 13.67 9.55 -0.63
C LEU A 84 14.77 9.39 -1.67
N ILE A 85 15.96 9.88 -1.34
CA ILE A 85 17.14 9.70 -2.17
C ILE A 85 17.39 8.21 -2.21
N VAL A 86 16.92 7.58 -3.28
CA VAL A 86 17.16 6.17 -3.53
C VAL A 86 18.57 6.04 -4.07
N PRO A 87 19.48 5.34 -3.38
CA PRO A 87 20.81 5.09 -3.91
C PRO A 87 20.72 4.35 -5.24
N THR A 88 21.47 4.78 -6.24
CA THR A 88 21.49 4.17 -7.59
C THR A 88 21.72 2.67 -7.51
N SER A 89 22.63 2.21 -6.65
CA SER A 89 22.91 0.80 -6.45
C SER A 89 21.70 -0.02 -5.99
N GLN A 90 20.81 0.57 -5.15
CA GLN A 90 19.59 -0.11 -4.72
C GLN A 90 18.55 -0.16 -5.83
N SER A 91 18.43 0.91 -6.62
CA SER A 91 17.55 0.94 -7.79
C SER A 91 17.95 -0.12 -8.81
N GLU A 92 19.25 -0.22 -9.13
CA GLU A 92 19.79 -1.22 -10.05
C GLU A 92 19.57 -2.64 -9.52
N LEU A 93 19.81 -2.88 -8.22
CA LEU A 93 19.57 -4.17 -7.61
C LEU A 93 18.10 -4.60 -7.77
N ILE A 94 17.15 -3.70 -7.49
CA ILE A 94 15.73 -3.99 -7.63
C ILE A 94 15.35 -4.18 -9.10
N GLN A 95 15.86 -3.34 -10.01
CA GLN A 95 15.57 -3.46 -11.43
C GLN A 95 16.02 -4.83 -11.97
N ASN A 96 17.22 -5.29 -11.58
CA ASN A 96 17.76 -6.59 -11.97
C ASN A 96 17.05 -7.77 -11.26
N SER A 97 16.31 -7.50 -10.21
CA SER A 97 15.54 -8.51 -9.47
C SER A 97 14.12 -8.69 -10.00
N ILE A 98 13.68 -7.87 -10.95
CA ILE A 98 12.34 -8.00 -11.55
C ILE A 98 12.34 -9.23 -12.45
N LEU A 99 11.46 -10.20 -12.13
CA LEU A 99 11.28 -11.43 -12.89
C LEU A 99 10.32 -11.22 -14.07
N PHE A 100 9.26 -10.46 -13.82
CA PHE A 100 8.28 -10.05 -14.83
C PHE A 100 7.53 -8.80 -14.38
N GLU A 101 6.97 -8.08 -15.32
CA GLU A 101 6.05 -6.98 -15.09
C GLU A 101 4.99 -6.99 -16.20
N ASP A 102 3.71 -6.95 -15.79
CA ASP A 102 2.58 -6.82 -16.69
C ASP A 102 1.68 -5.62 -16.29
N GLU A 103 0.46 -5.58 -16.79
CA GLU A 103 -0.51 -4.54 -16.47
C GLU A 103 -0.98 -4.58 -15.00
N PHE A 104 -0.96 -5.75 -14.36
CA PHE A 104 -1.56 -6.01 -13.07
C PHE A 104 -0.54 -6.22 -11.96
N TYR A 105 0.63 -6.79 -12.29
CA TYR A 105 1.60 -7.25 -11.29
C TYR A 105 3.04 -6.95 -11.67
N ILE A 106 3.88 -6.89 -10.64
CA ILE A 106 5.33 -6.98 -10.72
C ILE A 106 5.73 -8.17 -9.88
N GLY A 107 6.43 -9.14 -10.48
CA GLY A 107 7.09 -10.24 -9.78
C GLY A 107 8.55 -9.91 -9.54
N VAL A 108 8.98 -9.95 -8.28
CA VAL A 108 10.35 -9.60 -7.89
C VAL A 108 11.00 -10.77 -7.17
N ASN A 109 12.22 -11.14 -7.55
CA ASN A 109 13.08 -12.03 -6.79
C ASN A 109 13.74 -11.23 -5.66
N LYS A 110 13.07 -11.11 -4.52
CA LYS A 110 13.56 -10.32 -3.39
C LYS A 110 14.89 -10.87 -2.88
N PRO A 111 15.96 -10.08 -2.84
CA PRO A 111 17.21 -10.52 -2.23
C PRO A 111 17.07 -10.72 -0.71
N SER A 112 17.88 -11.61 -0.15
CA SER A 112 18.02 -11.77 1.29
C SER A 112 18.56 -10.49 1.93
N GLY A 113 18.19 -10.22 3.16
CA GLY A 113 18.58 -9.01 3.91
C GLY A 113 17.74 -7.77 3.62
N MET A 114 16.89 -7.79 2.56
CA MET A 114 16.01 -6.68 2.20
C MET A 114 14.65 -6.82 2.88
N ALA A 115 14.21 -5.78 3.60
CA ALA A 115 12.86 -5.71 4.12
C ALA A 115 11.85 -5.45 3.01
N VAL A 116 10.63 -5.98 3.12
CA VAL A 116 9.56 -5.75 2.13
C VAL A 116 8.94 -4.36 2.24
N HIS A 117 8.94 -3.78 3.43
CA HIS A 117 8.46 -2.42 3.70
C HIS A 117 9.31 -1.75 4.78
N GLY A 118 9.35 -0.44 4.79
CA GLY A 118 9.98 0.37 5.82
C GLY A 118 9.32 0.16 7.20
N GLY A 119 10.02 0.49 8.25
CA GLY A 119 9.54 0.33 9.64
C GLY A 119 10.61 0.77 10.62
N SER A 120 10.53 0.30 11.86
CA SER A 120 11.46 0.69 12.94
C SER A 120 12.93 0.54 12.52
N GLY A 121 13.58 1.66 12.21
CA GLY A 121 15.00 1.74 11.82
C GLY A 121 15.31 1.45 10.34
N ILE A 122 14.32 1.10 9.52
CA ILE A 122 14.49 0.86 8.08
C ILE A 122 13.69 1.93 7.33
N LYS A 123 14.40 2.85 6.67
CA LYS A 123 13.76 3.92 5.89
C LYS A 123 13.19 3.44 4.57
N LEU A 124 13.84 2.49 3.90
CA LEU A 124 13.52 2.01 2.56
C LEU A 124 13.40 0.49 2.56
N GLY A 125 12.19 -0.02 2.30
CA GLY A 125 11.95 -1.41 1.95
C GLY A 125 11.71 -1.57 0.45
N LEU A 126 11.48 -2.79 -0.01
CA LEU A 126 11.22 -3.11 -1.41
C LEU A 126 10.10 -2.25 -2.01
N ILE A 127 8.99 -2.08 -1.28
CA ILE A 127 7.82 -1.36 -1.82
C ILE A 127 8.09 0.13 -1.96
N GLU A 128 8.82 0.75 -1.01
CA GLU A 128 9.19 2.15 -1.08
C GLU A 128 10.16 2.39 -2.24
N LEU A 129 11.12 1.50 -2.46
CA LEU A 129 12.03 1.54 -3.62
C LEU A 129 11.27 1.45 -4.94
N LEU A 130 10.36 0.47 -5.07
CA LEU A 130 9.54 0.32 -6.28
C LEU A 130 8.68 1.55 -6.56
N ARG A 131 8.09 2.17 -5.52
CA ARG A 131 7.31 3.41 -5.64
C ARG A 131 8.17 4.58 -6.09
N ALA A 132 9.35 4.74 -5.53
CA ALA A 132 10.30 5.79 -5.92
C ALA A 132 10.80 5.62 -7.35
N MET A 133 11.03 4.37 -7.80
CA MET A 133 11.42 4.06 -9.18
C MET A 133 10.29 4.23 -10.20
N ARG A 134 9.03 4.26 -9.75
CA ARG A 134 7.83 4.33 -10.60
C ARG A 134 6.87 5.43 -10.14
N PRO A 135 7.28 6.71 -10.17
CA PRO A 135 6.48 7.82 -9.63
C PRO A 135 5.14 8.01 -10.36
N GLN A 136 5.04 7.54 -11.61
CA GLN A 136 3.81 7.60 -12.40
C GLN A 136 2.81 6.49 -12.03
N GLN A 137 3.26 5.44 -11.31
CA GLN A 137 2.40 4.34 -10.89
C GLN A 137 1.68 4.70 -9.60
N LYS A 138 0.42 5.09 -9.70
CA LYS A 138 -0.39 5.57 -8.56
C LYS A 138 -0.64 4.51 -7.49
N PHE A 139 -0.73 3.24 -7.89
CA PHE A 139 -1.00 2.12 -7.01
C PHE A 139 0.11 1.07 -7.13
N LEU A 140 0.81 0.83 -6.04
CA LEU A 140 1.75 -0.27 -5.86
C LEU A 140 1.60 -0.80 -4.43
N GLU A 141 1.13 -2.05 -4.30
CA GLU A 141 0.91 -2.67 -2.99
C GLU A 141 1.43 -4.12 -2.97
N LEU A 142 2.02 -4.48 -1.84
CA LEU A 142 2.46 -5.86 -1.61
C LEU A 142 1.25 -6.79 -1.53
N VAL A 143 1.26 -7.87 -2.30
CA VAL A 143 0.23 -8.92 -2.23
C VAL A 143 0.41 -9.78 -0.99
N HIS A 144 1.65 -10.08 -0.65
CA HIS A 144 2.08 -10.85 0.52
C HIS A 144 3.43 -10.32 1.02
N ARG A 145 3.95 -10.94 2.06
CA ARG A 145 5.25 -10.56 2.61
C ARG A 145 6.18 -11.77 2.70
N LEU A 146 7.47 -11.49 2.62
CA LEU A 146 8.57 -12.36 3.02
C LEU A 146 9.32 -11.66 4.16
N ASP A 147 9.92 -12.43 5.03
CA ASP A 147 10.77 -11.89 6.07
C ASP A 147 12.05 -11.29 5.47
N ARG A 148 12.72 -10.43 6.22
CA ARG A 148 13.89 -9.68 5.76
C ARG A 148 14.94 -10.61 5.14
N ASP A 149 15.29 -11.67 5.84
CA ASP A 149 16.38 -12.58 5.48
C ASP A 149 15.93 -13.70 4.53
N THR A 150 14.62 -13.84 4.31
CA THR A 150 14.08 -14.76 3.30
C THR A 150 14.19 -14.12 1.92
N SER A 151 14.87 -14.80 1.00
CA SER A 151 14.90 -14.45 -0.42
C SER A 151 13.78 -15.16 -1.20
N GLY A 152 13.51 -14.70 -2.41
CA GLY A 152 12.59 -15.37 -3.33
C GLY A 152 11.46 -14.49 -3.85
N VAL A 153 10.50 -15.13 -4.50
CA VAL A 153 9.46 -14.43 -5.26
C VAL A 153 8.50 -13.69 -4.34
N ILE A 154 8.34 -12.40 -4.60
CA ILE A 154 7.32 -11.57 -4.01
C ILE A 154 6.50 -10.91 -5.12
N LEU A 155 5.19 -10.83 -4.92
CA LEU A 155 4.26 -10.24 -5.87
C LEU A 155 3.78 -8.88 -5.39
N VAL A 156 3.84 -7.90 -6.28
CA VAL A 156 3.35 -6.53 -6.06
C VAL A 156 2.23 -6.26 -7.04
N ALA A 157 1.09 -5.79 -6.55
CA ALA A 157 -0.05 -5.43 -7.39
C ALA A 157 0.07 -3.98 -7.86
N LYS A 158 -0.22 -3.75 -9.14
CA LYS A 158 -0.26 -2.43 -9.80
C LYS A 158 -1.65 -1.82 -9.82
N LYS A 159 -2.68 -2.60 -9.46
CA LYS A 159 -4.09 -2.19 -9.36
C LYS A 159 -4.72 -2.81 -8.13
N ARG A 160 -5.69 -2.12 -7.54
CA ARG A 160 -6.42 -2.64 -6.38
C ARG A 160 -7.24 -3.89 -6.71
N SER A 161 -7.88 -3.94 -7.86
CA SER A 161 -8.62 -5.13 -8.32
C SER A 161 -7.71 -6.36 -8.38
N ALA A 162 -6.48 -6.20 -8.90
CA ALA A 162 -5.47 -7.23 -8.93
C ALA A 162 -5.06 -7.68 -7.51
N LEU A 163 -4.84 -6.73 -6.60
CA LEU A 163 -4.56 -7.04 -5.20
C LEU A 163 -5.64 -7.89 -4.56
N VAL A 164 -6.90 -7.49 -4.71
CA VAL A 164 -8.06 -8.20 -4.14
C VAL A 164 -8.21 -9.59 -4.76
N ALA A 165 -8.04 -9.71 -6.08
CA ALA A 165 -8.13 -11.00 -6.78
C ALA A 165 -7.11 -12.01 -6.22
N VAL A 166 -5.84 -11.62 -6.10
CA VAL A 166 -4.81 -12.54 -5.59
C VAL A 166 -4.96 -12.79 -4.09
N GLN A 167 -5.35 -11.78 -3.29
CA GLN A 167 -5.61 -12.00 -1.87
C GLN A 167 -6.72 -13.03 -1.62
N LYS A 168 -7.75 -13.09 -2.45
CA LYS A 168 -8.77 -14.15 -2.40
C LYS A 168 -8.16 -15.54 -2.64
N LEU A 169 -7.21 -15.66 -3.58
CA LEU A 169 -6.50 -16.92 -3.82
C LEU A 169 -5.63 -17.33 -2.62
N PHE A 170 -4.97 -16.38 -1.96
CA PHE A 170 -4.19 -16.64 -0.73
C PHE A 170 -5.05 -17.11 0.44
N GLN A 171 -6.35 -16.77 0.48
CA GLN A 171 -7.29 -17.21 1.50
C GLN A 171 -7.85 -18.62 1.23
N GLY A 172 -7.79 -19.08 -0.03
CA GLY A 172 -8.21 -20.41 -0.44
C GLY A 172 -7.13 -21.47 -0.15
N GLN A 173 -7.51 -22.60 0.46
CA GLN A 173 -6.56 -23.61 0.94
C GLN A 173 -5.72 -24.31 -0.14
N LYS A 174 -6.05 -24.19 -1.43
CA LYS A 174 -5.37 -24.92 -2.52
C LYS A 174 -5.08 -24.07 -3.78
N ALA A 175 -5.27 -22.77 -3.72
CA ALA A 175 -5.19 -21.94 -4.93
C ALA A 175 -3.77 -21.48 -5.27
N ILE A 176 -2.83 -21.55 -4.33
CA ILE A 176 -1.43 -21.10 -4.53
C ILE A 176 -0.50 -22.14 -3.91
N ASP A 177 0.40 -22.68 -4.72
CA ASP A 177 1.51 -23.53 -4.26
C ASP A 177 2.69 -22.62 -3.83
N LYS A 178 3.03 -22.67 -2.53
CA LYS A 178 4.16 -21.93 -1.96
C LYS A 178 5.20 -22.93 -1.49
N ARG A 179 6.39 -22.90 -2.11
CA ARG A 179 7.50 -23.77 -1.77
C ARG A 179 8.67 -22.95 -1.22
N TYR A 180 9.25 -23.45 -0.15
CA TYR A 180 10.42 -22.88 0.49
C TYR A 180 11.50 -23.95 0.60
N LEU A 181 12.74 -23.54 0.36
CA LEU A 181 13.93 -24.34 0.62
C LEU A 181 14.61 -23.78 1.86
N ALA A 182 14.92 -24.64 2.80
CA ALA A 182 15.65 -24.26 4.00
C ALA A 182 16.78 -25.26 4.25
N LEU A 183 17.97 -24.72 4.56
CA LEU A 183 19.07 -25.53 5.07
C LEU A 183 18.94 -25.56 6.60
N VAL A 184 18.82 -26.76 7.16
CA VAL A 184 18.70 -26.99 8.60
C VAL A 184 19.90 -27.75 9.14
N HIS A 185 20.19 -27.57 10.41
CA HIS A 185 21.22 -28.31 11.10
C HIS A 185 20.62 -29.58 11.74
N GLY A 186 21.26 -30.73 11.55
CA GLY A 186 20.79 -32.01 12.08
C GLY A 186 19.80 -32.73 11.15
N GLU A 187 19.20 -33.80 11.65
CA GLU A 187 18.15 -34.55 10.95
C GLU A 187 16.79 -33.92 11.20
N TRP A 188 16.02 -33.70 10.14
CA TRP A 188 14.65 -33.23 10.22
C TRP A 188 13.72 -34.44 10.42
N PRO A 189 12.84 -34.46 11.45
CA PRO A 189 11.92 -35.55 11.70
C PRO A 189 10.83 -35.68 10.64
#